data_e081749ff1ea1e38eeb7ba26ce76bf2f
#
_entry.id   e081749ff1ea1e38eeb7ba26ce76bf2f
#
_cell.length_a   1.000
_cell.length_b   1.000
_cell.length_c   1.000
_cell.angle_alpha   90.00
_cell.angle_beta   90.00
_cell.angle_gamma   90.00
#
_symmetry.space_group_name_H-M   'P 1'
#
loop_
_entity.id
_entity.type
_entity.pdbx_description
1 polymer ?
#
loop_
_entity_poly.entity_id
_entity_poly.type
_entity_poly.pdbx_seq_one_letter_code
_entity_poly.pdbx_strand_id
1 'polypeptide(L)'
;MNIDGVKTGIVLDHIKAGKSMMIYQLLHLDKIDNTVAIIQNATSAKYGRKDIINIDQLIDLDFDVLGYIDSNITVNIVKDGKLVDKKHLELPEKLDDVIFCKNPRCITSVEQEIVHSFRLTDRENKIYRCAYCDAEHKVK
;
A
#
# COMPACT_ATOMS: atom_id res chain seq x y z
N MET A 1 3.30 3.31 20.07
CA MET A 1 2.36 4.42 19.95
C MET A 1 0.94 3.91 19.93
N ASN A 2 0.06 4.59 20.62
CA ASN A 2 -1.35 4.23 20.65
C ASN A 2 -2.14 5.02 19.61
N ILE A 3 -3.43 4.73 19.51
CA ILE A 3 -4.31 5.36 18.51
C ILE A 3 -5.09 6.55 19.06
N ASP A 4 -4.66 7.11 20.18
CA ASP A 4 -5.42 8.14 20.91
C ASP A 4 -5.68 9.40 20.09
N GLY A 5 -4.87 9.68 19.09
CA GLY A 5 -5.06 10.84 18.23
C GLY A 5 -6.18 10.72 17.19
N VAL A 6 -6.76 9.52 17.04
CA VAL A 6 -7.80 9.28 16.03
C VAL A 6 -9.08 8.84 16.69
N LYS A 7 -10.15 9.66 16.57
CA LYS A 7 -11.47 9.29 17.08
C LYS A 7 -12.22 8.41 16.09
N THR A 8 -12.28 8.85 14.84
CA THR A 8 -12.89 8.10 13.75
C THR A 8 -12.00 8.25 12.54
N GLY A 9 -11.44 7.16 12.09
CA GLY A 9 -10.50 7.21 10.99
C GLY A 9 -9.75 5.91 10.81
N ILE A 10 -8.59 6.01 10.18
CA ILE A 10 -7.78 4.85 9.81
C ILE A 10 -6.34 5.05 10.33
N VAL A 11 -5.79 4.01 10.93
CA VAL A 11 -4.39 3.98 11.35
C VAL A 11 -3.68 2.89 10.54
N LEU A 12 -2.72 3.30 9.72
CA LEU A 12 -1.84 2.37 9.01
C LEU A 12 -0.61 2.15 9.88
N ASP A 13 -0.49 0.96 10.44
CA ASP A 13 0.59 0.61 11.36
C ASP A 13 1.51 -0.45 10.75
N HIS A 14 2.66 -0.66 11.36
CA HIS A 14 3.67 -1.62 10.94
C HIS A 14 4.20 -1.36 9.53
N ILE A 15 4.20 -0.09 9.11
CA ILE A 15 4.83 0.32 7.86
C ILE A 15 6.34 0.22 8.03
N LYS A 16 7.02 -0.39 7.07
CA LYS A 16 8.48 -0.44 7.11
C LYS A 16 9.04 0.99 7.15
N ALA A 17 9.97 1.23 8.08
CA ALA A 17 10.56 2.55 8.26
C ALA A 17 11.14 3.06 6.93
N GLY A 18 10.77 4.27 6.56
CA GLY A 18 11.18 4.91 5.30
C GLY A 18 10.15 4.81 4.17
N LYS A 19 9.09 4.00 4.32
CA LYS A 19 8.09 3.83 3.25
C LYS A 19 6.84 4.71 3.40
N SER A 20 6.68 5.42 4.52
CA SER A 20 5.47 6.20 4.76
C SER A 20 5.22 7.29 3.72
N MET A 21 6.26 7.99 3.28
CA MET A 21 6.09 9.05 2.29
C MET A 21 5.70 8.52 0.92
N MET A 22 6.20 7.36 0.53
CA MET A 22 5.76 6.70 -0.70
C MET A 22 4.28 6.34 -0.63
N ILE A 23 3.83 5.80 0.50
CA ILE A 23 2.42 5.47 0.72
C ILE A 23 1.55 6.72 0.67
N TYR A 24 1.99 7.77 1.34
CA TYR A 24 1.31 9.06 1.34
C TYR A 24 1.06 9.56 -0.09
N GLN A 25 2.06 9.47 -0.94
CA GLN A 25 1.96 9.91 -2.34
C GLN A 25 1.08 8.96 -3.18
N LEU A 26 1.27 7.66 -3.05
CA LEU A 26 0.53 6.68 -3.85
C LEU A 26 -0.95 6.64 -3.52
N LEU A 27 -1.32 6.89 -2.28
CA LEU A 27 -2.72 6.95 -1.86
C LEU A 27 -3.32 8.34 -2.04
N HIS A 28 -2.58 9.29 -2.57
CA HIS A 28 -3.02 10.67 -2.79
C HIS A 28 -3.56 11.33 -1.51
N LEU A 29 -2.90 11.07 -0.38
CA LEU A 29 -3.33 11.62 0.91
C LEU A 29 -3.13 13.13 1.00
N ASP A 30 -2.29 13.69 0.14
CA ASP A 30 -2.10 15.14 0.02
C ASP A 30 -3.33 15.86 -0.53
N LYS A 31 -4.27 15.12 -1.13
CA LYS A 31 -5.46 15.69 -1.77
C LYS A 31 -6.72 15.60 -0.92
N ILE A 32 -6.64 14.99 0.25
CA ILE A 32 -7.78 14.92 1.16
C ILE A 32 -7.77 16.15 2.10
N ASP A 33 -8.94 16.59 2.49
CA ASP A 33 -9.09 17.78 3.34
C ASP A 33 -8.99 17.50 4.84
N ASN A 34 -8.83 16.24 5.21
CA ASN A 34 -8.78 15.84 6.61
C ASN A 34 -7.35 15.75 7.12
N THR A 35 -7.22 15.75 8.43
CA THR A 35 -5.92 15.69 9.09
C THR A 35 -5.25 14.35 8.82
N VAL A 36 -4.00 14.41 8.37
CA VAL A 36 -3.15 13.23 8.21
C VAL A 36 -1.89 13.45 9.03
N ALA A 37 -1.56 12.52 9.91
CA ALA A 37 -0.33 12.56 10.70
C ALA A 37 0.56 11.40 10.28
N ILE A 38 1.84 11.69 10.06
CA ILE A 38 2.84 10.69 9.72
C ILE A 38 3.87 10.64 10.84
N ILE A 39 4.12 9.45 11.36
CA ILE A 39 5.12 9.22 12.39
C ILE A 39 6.19 8.32 11.78
N GLN A 40 7.40 8.86 11.70
CA GLN A 40 8.53 8.13 11.14
C GLN A 40 9.44 7.62 12.24
N ASN A 41 10.01 6.44 12.03
CA ASN A 41 10.99 5.84 12.92
C ASN A 41 10.48 5.64 14.36
N ALA A 42 9.21 5.28 14.50
CA ALA A 42 8.67 4.92 15.81
C ALA A 42 9.28 3.59 16.28
N THR A 43 9.46 3.45 17.58
CA THR A 43 9.99 2.20 18.14
C THR A 43 9.00 1.06 17.95
N SER A 44 9.49 -0.07 17.45
CA SER A 44 8.69 -1.27 17.22
C SER A 44 9.37 -2.47 17.85
N ALA A 45 8.61 -3.22 18.67
CA ALA A 45 9.10 -4.45 19.25
C ALA A 45 9.37 -5.53 18.20
N LYS A 46 8.63 -5.49 17.09
CA LYS A 46 8.70 -6.50 16.02
C LYS A 46 9.80 -6.21 15.00
N TYR A 47 9.98 -4.93 14.64
CA TYR A 47 10.87 -4.55 13.52
C TYR A 47 11.98 -3.59 13.92
N GLY A 48 12.11 -3.24 15.20
CA GLY A 48 13.03 -2.21 15.65
C GLY A 48 12.51 -0.80 15.39
N ARG A 49 12.20 -0.47 14.14
CA ARG A 49 11.63 0.81 13.74
C ARG A 49 10.49 0.59 12.76
N LYS A 50 9.50 1.46 12.83
CA LYS A 50 8.34 1.43 11.92
C LYS A 50 7.86 2.84 11.65
N ASP A 51 7.07 3.00 10.59
CA ASP A 51 6.34 4.23 10.31
C ASP A 51 4.85 3.98 10.59
N ILE A 52 4.12 5.05 10.90
CA ILE A 52 2.69 5.02 11.17
C ILE A 52 2.03 6.19 10.44
N ILE A 53 0.89 5.95 9.81
CA ILE A 53 0.08 7.01 9.20
C ILE A 53 -1.30 7.01 9.85
N ASN A 54 -1.70 8.14 10.42
CA ASN A 54 -3.03 8.34 10.99
C ASN A 54 -3.85 9.23 10.06
N ILE A 55 -5.02 8.77 9.65
CA ILE A 55 -5.94 9.52 8.82
C ILE A 55 -7.21 9.78 9.63
N ASP A 56 -7.54 11.05 9.83
CA ASP A 56 -8.67 11.47 10.67
C ASP A 56 -9.99 11.45 9.87
N GLN A 57 -10.19 10.39 9.10
CA GLN A 57 -11.41 10.17 8.34
C GLN A 57 -11.44 8.71 7.86
N LEU A 58 -12.65 8.15 7.73
CA LEU A 58 -12.86 6.88 7.05
C LEU A 58 -12.90 7.14 5.56
N ILE A 59 -11.88 6.72 4.84
CA ILE A 59 -11.78 6.88 3.39
C ILE A 59 -11.62 5.51 2.74
N ASP A 60 -11.94 5.42 1.46
CA ASP A 60 -11.68 4.22 0.69
C ASP A 60 -10.19 4.15 0.36
N LEU A 61 -9.55 3.07 0.78
CA LEU A 61 -8.14 2.83 0.50
C LEU A 61 -8.01 1.70 -0.52
N ASP A 62 -7.03 1.83 -1.39
CA ASP A 62 -6.68 0.75 -2.31
C ASP A 62 -5.80 -0.25 -1.56
N PHE A 63 -6.42 -1.30 -1.02
CA PHE A 63 -5.71 -2.33 -0.27
C PHE A 63 -4.76 -3.14 -1.14
N ASP A 64 -5.03 -3.23 -2.44
CA ASP A 64 -4.13 -3.92 -3.37
C ASP A 64 -2.81 -3.17 -3.51
N VAL A 65 -2.87 -1.85 -3.63
CA VAL A 65 -1.66 -1.02 -3.68
C VAL A 65 -0.88 -1.13 -2.37
N LEU A 66 -1.58 -1.03 -1.23
CA LEU A 66 -0.93 -1.16 0.09
C LEU A 66 -0.27 -2.54 0.26
N GLY A 67 -0.96 -3.60 -0.07
CA GLY A 67 -0.44 -4.95 0.03
C GLY A 67 0.75 -5.21 -0.89
N TYR A 68 0.75 -4.57 -2.06
CA TYR A 68 1.90 -4.62 -2.97
C TYR A 68 3.12 -3.91 -2.38
N ILE A 69 2.92 -2.73 -1.78
CA ILE A 69 4.02 -1.96 -1.19
C ILE A 69 4.63 -2.69 0.00
N ASP A 70 3.79 -3.15 0.92
CA ASP A 70 4.23 -3.85 2.12
C ASP A 70 3.08 -4.62 2.74
N SER A 71 3.10 -5.95 2.58
CA SER A 71 2.05 -6.82 3.12
C SER A 71 2.07 -6.92 4.65
N ASN A 72 3.10 -6.40 5.31
CA ASN A 72 3.15 -6.35 6.79
C ASN A 72 2.36 -5.20 7.38
N ILE A 73 1.89 -4.25 6.57
CA ILE A 73 1.07 -3.15 7.04
C ILE A 73 -0.23 -3.68 7.61
N THR A 74 -0.62 -3.13 8.76
CA THR A 74 -1.90 -3.42 9.38
C THR A 74 -2.80 -2.20 9.23
N VAL A 75 -4.02 -2.40 8.74
CA VAL A 75 -5.02 -1.33 8.60
C VAL A 75 -5.98 -1.42 9.78
N ASN A 76 -5.91 -0.43 10.67
CA ASN A 76 -6.79 -0.36 11.84
C ASN A 76 -7.88 0.67 11.58
N ILE A 77 -9.13 0.25 11.68
CA ILE A 77 -10.28 1.13 11.51
C ILE A 77 -10.82 1.47 12.90
N VAL A 78 -10.90 2.77 13.19
CA VAL A 78 -11.27 3.29 14.50
C VAL A 78 -12.57 4.08 14.34
N LYS A 79 -13.54 3.83 15.22
CA LYS A 79 -14.78 4.60 15.31
C LYS A 79 -15.06 4.94 16.77
N ASP A 80 -15.32 6.22 17.04
CA ASP A 80 -15.63 6.73 18.38
C ASP A 80 -14.57 6.34 19.40
N GLY A 81 -13.31 6.39 18.99
CA GLY A 81 -12.17 6.09 19.86
C GLY A 81 -11.91 4.60 20.08
N LYS A 82 -12.67 3.73 19.42
CA LYS A 82 -12.54 2.27 19.56
C LYS A 82 -12.12 1.60 18.27
N LEU A 83 -11.22 0.64 18.38
CA LEU A 83 -10.83 -0.19 17.25
C LEU A 83 -12.00 -1.11 16.88
N VAL A 84 -12.55 -0.92 15.68
CA VAL A 84 -13.71 -1.71 15.20
C VAL A 84 -13.30 -2.78 14.19
N ASP A 85 -12.16 -2.62 13.53
CA ASP A 85 -11.68 -3.61 12.56
C ASP A 85 -10.17 -3.51 12.44
N LYS A 86 -9.54 -4.64 12.20
CA LYS A 86 -8.09 -4.72 11.98
C LYS A 86 -7.85 -5.64 10.78
N LYS A 87 -7.39 -5.06 9.68
CA LYS A 87 -7.17 -5.80 8.44
C LYS A 87 -5.69 -6.07 8.23
N HIS A 88 -5.36 -7.31 7.89
CA HIS A 88 -4.04 -7.71 7.46
C HIS A 88 -4.01 -7.74 5.95
N LEU A 89 -2.91 -7.30 5.36
CA LEU A 89 -2.75 -7.21 3.92
C LEU A 89 -1.94 -8.40 3.40
N GLU A 90 -2.10 -8.67 2.10
CA GLU A 90 -1.30 -9.68 1.40
C GLU A 90 -1.02 -9.17 -0.01
N LEU A 91 -0.08 -9.82 -0.69
CA LEU A 91 0.20 -9.49 -2.08
C LEU A 91 -1.06 -9.75 -2.92
N PRO A 92 -1.55 -8.77 -3.67
CA PRO A 92 -2.72 -8.98 -4.52
C PRO A 92 -2.40 -9.92 -5.67
N GLU A 93 -3.41 -10.64 -6.15
CA GLU A 93 -3.23 -11.56 -7.28
C GLU A 93 -3.09 -10.82 -8.61
N LYS A 94 -3.64 -9.62 -8.70
CA LYS A 94 -3.65 -8.81 -9.92
C LYS A 94 -3.40 -7.35 -9.59
N LEU A 95 -2.62 -6.70 -10.44
CA LEU A 95 -2.34 -5.27 -10.35
C LEU A 95 -2.62 -4.61 -11.69
N ASP A 96 -3.45 -3.58 -11.71
CA ASP A 96 -3.78 -2.79 -12.90
C ASP A 96 -3.27 -1.36 -12.70
N ASP A 97 -2.36 -0.92 -13.58
CA ASP A 97 -1.76 0.42 -13.55
C ASP A 97 -1.05 0.79 -12.24
N VAL A 98 -0.57 -0.21 -11.50
CA VAL A 98 0.25 -0.01 -10.30
C VAL A 98 1.74 -0.10 -10.65
N ILE A 99 2.09 -1.12 -11.42
CA ILE A 99 3.43 -1.28 -12.00
C ILE A 99 3.33 -1.25 -13.51
N PHE A 100 4.39 -0.80 -14.17
CA PHE A 100 4.36 -0.56 -15.61
C PHE A 100 5.38 -1.45 -16.30
N CYS A 101 4.97 -2.07 -17.41
CA CYS A 101 5.83 -2.96 -18.16
C CYS A 101 6.98 -2.17 -18.79
N LYS A 102 8.20 -2.66 -18.60
CA LYS A 102 9.41 -2.03 -19.13
C LYS A 102 9.90 -2.68 -20.42
N ASN A 103 9.21 -3.71 -20.89
CA ASN A 103 9.55 -4.36 -22.15
C ASN A 103 9.13 -3.46 -23.32
N PRO A 104 10.09 -2.92 -24.10
CA PRO A 104 9.74 -2.00 -25.19
C PRO A 104 8.93 -2.65 -26.31
N ARG A 105 8.91 -3.97 -26.37
CA ARG A 105 8.13 -4.73 -27.37
C ARG A 105 6.73 -5.06 -26.91
N CYS A 106 6.39 -4.78 -25.65
CA CYS A 106 5.06 -5.03 -25.13
C CYS A 106 4.06 -4.03 -25.73
N ILE A 107 2.84 -4.50 -26.03
CA ILE A 107 1.79 -3.63 -26.55
C ILE A 107 1.51 -2.45 -25.60
N THR A 108 1.66 -2.64 -24.29
CA THR A 108 1.46 -1.58 -23.31
C THR A 108 2.51 -0.48 -23.39
N SER A 109 3.69 -0.78 -23.96
CA SER A 109 4.75 0.21 -24.17
C SER A 109 4.56 1.01 -25.46
N VAL A 110 3.75 0.49 -26.39
CA VAL A 110 3.46 1.10 -27.69
C VAL A 110 2.14 1.88 -27.65
N GLU A 111 1.12 1.32 -27.03
CA GLU A 111 -0.22 1.89 -26.93
C GLU A 111 -0.44 2.44 -25.51
N GLN A 112 -0.61 3.75 -25.39
CA GLN A 112 -0.73 4.41 -24.08
C GLN A 112 -2.06 4.16 -23.37
N GLU A 113 -3.09 3.77 -24.10
CA GLU A 113 -4.43 3.59 -23.54
C GLU A 113 -4.66 2.22 -22.94
N ILE A 114 -3.73 1.28 -23.12
CA ILE A 114 -3.88 -0.07 -22.59
C ILE A 114 -3.45 -0.11 -21.13
N VAL A 115 -4.30 -0.68 -20.28
CA VAL A 115 -4.02 -0.86 -18.86
C VAL A 115 -2.82 -1.78 -18.68
N HIS A 116 -1.83 -1.35 -17.88
CA HIS A 116 -0.71 -2.19 -17.50
C HIS A 116 -1.18 -3.18 -16.45
N SER A 117 -1.42 -4.41 -16.87
CA SER A 117 -1.96 -5.46 -16.00
C SER A 117 -0.90 -6.53 -15.72
N PHE A 118 -0.70 -6.83 -14.44
CA PHE A 118 0.24 -7.85 -13.99
C PHE A 118 -0.49 -8.86 -13.12
N ARG A 119 -0.10 -10.12 -13.23
CA ARG A 119 -0.62 -11.19 -12.38
C ARG A 119 0.48 -11.77 -11.50
N LEU A 120 0.12 -12.14 -10.29
CA LEU A 120 1.04 -12.79 -9.36
C LEU A 120 1.24 -14.24 -9.80
N THR A 121 2.48 -14.60 -10.16
CA THR A 121 2.82 -15.93 -10.63
C THR A 121 3.58 -16.75 -9.60
N ASP A 122 4.27 -16.08 -8.68
CA ASP A 122 5.03 -16.76 -7.61
C ASP A 122 4.93 -15.91 -6.34
N ARG A 123 4.04 -16.31 -5.43
CA ARG A 123 3.81 -15.56 -4.19
C ARG A 123 5.01 -15.64 -3.25
N GLU A 124 5.64 -16.79 -3.19
CA GLU A 124 6.79 -16.99 -2.31
C GLU A 124 7.96 -16.10 -2.68
N ASN A 125 8.27 -15.98 -3.96
CA ASN A 125 9.35 -15.16 -4.47
C ASN A 125 8.90 -13.77 -4.90
N LYS A 126 7.62 -13.45 -4.72
CA LYS A 126 7.02 -12.14 -5.02
C LYS A 126 7.22 -11.73 -6.48
N ILE A 127 6.87 -12.63 -7.40
CA ILE A 127 7.04 -12.40 -8.83
C ILE A 127 5.69 -12.17 -9.48
N TYR A 128 5.60 -11.06 -10.22
CA TYR A 128 4.49 -10.72 -11.10
C TYR A 128 4.93 -10.84 -12.56
N ARG A 129 3.99 -11.11 -13.44
CA ARG A 129 4.24 -11.13 -14.87
C ARG A 129 3.22 -10.30 -15.62
N CYS A 130 3.70 -9.57 -16.64
CA CYS A 130 2.83 -8.79 -17.51
C CYS A 130 1.81 -9.70 -18.19
N ALA A 131 0.53 -9.30 -18.17
CA ALA A 131 -0.55 -10.09 -18.75
C ALA A 131 -0.45 -10.19 -20.25
N TYR A 132 0.29 -9.30 -20.92
CA TYR A 132 0.41 -9.26 -22.37
C TYR A 132 1.68 -9.90 -22.91
N CYS A 133 2.84 -9.60 -22.32
CA CYS A 133 4.12 -10.08 -22.82
C CYS A 133 4.83 -11.05 -21.88
N ASP A 134 4.28 -11.29 -20.72
CA ASP A 134 4.81 -12.22 -19.71
C ASP A 134 6.17 -11.80 -19.11
N ALA A 135 6.56 -10.54 -19.29
CA ALA A 135 7.78 -10.02 -18.69
C ALA A 135 7.70 -10.06 -17.16
N GLU A 136 8.77 -10.46 -16.53
CA GLU A 136 8.84 -10.65 -15.08
C GLU A 136 9.05 -9.32 -14.36
N HIS A 137 8.35 -9.14 -13.23
CA HIS A 137 8.58 -8.05 -12.30
C HIS A 137 8.66 -8.61 -10.90
N LYS A 138 9.80 -8.46 -10.25
CA LYS A 138 10.00 -8.91 -8.88
C LYS A 138 9.77 -7.77 -7.91
N VAL A 139 8.93 -8.00 -6.90
CA VAL A 139 8.66 -7.02 -5.84
C VAL A 139 9.87 -6.94 -4.91
N LYS A 140 10.28 -5.71 -4.63
CA LYS A 140 11.42 -5.47 -3.73
C LYS A 140 11.02 -5.52 -2.26
#